data_cc466156aad3525db8e4e65c35bfa4e0
#
_entry.id   cc466156aad3525db8e4e65c35bfa4e0
#
_cell.length_a   1.000
_cell.length_b   1.000
_cell.length_c   1.000
_cell.angle_alpha   90.00
_cell.angle_beta   90.00
_cell.angle_gamma   90.00
#
_symmetry.space_group_name_H-M   'P 1'
#
loop_
_entity.id
_entity.type
_entity.pdbx_description
1 polymer ?
#
loop_
_entity_poly.entity_id
_entity_poly.type
_entity_poly.pdbx_seq_one_letter_code
_entity_poly.pdbx_strand_id
1 'polypeptide(L)'
;MKILRPISILAGSLMFSTGASAQISLTPPAAEPPAAAKPTAKAAPKPPVAAKKPATPVAAPKPAATPFPPAAAAPTPAPDDPNVDLVYGAYQRGQYKTAFDLATPRAQAGDPKAMTMLGELYSNALGIKRDYAKAVDWYKRAADAGDREAMFALAMMRIAGRGGPLDKQEGVRLLASSAKLGEPKAAYNLALLYLDGQTLPQDLKRSAELLRMAADAGNPEAQYALATFYKEGTGVEKDVDKAVRLLQAASLADNVDAEVEYAIALYNGTGTPKNEVAAVALLRKAAKQNSPIAQNRLARVLTSGQGAPVDKVEALKWHLIAKTAGKGDPALDEALGDLSAEDRAKAEEAARRWLGATAAK
;
A
#
# COMPACT_ATOMS: atom_id res chain seq x y z
N MET A 1 8.28 -6.29 -18.80
CA MET A 1 9.40 -5.96 -17.89
C MET A 1 8.89 -6.18 -16.47
N LYS A 2 9.23 -7.35 -15.88
CA LYS A 2 8.78 -7.69 -14.52
C LYS A 2 9.60 -6.84 -13.55
N ILE A 3 8.97 -5.81 -12.98
CA ILE A 3 9.47 -5.17 -11.78
C ILE A 3 9.40 -6.23 -10.69
N LEU A 4 10.53 -6.84 -10.37
CA LEU A 4 10.64 -7.70 -9.22
C LEU A 4 10.27 -6.87 -7.99
N ARG A 5 9.11 -7.17 -7.43
CA ARG A 5 8.72 -6.71 -6.08
C ARG A 5 9.90 -7.01 -5.17
N PRO A 6 10.26 -6.09 -4.26
CA PRO A 6 11.26 -6.40 -3.24
C PRO A 6 10.86 -7.71 -2.58
N ILE A 7 11.82 -8.55 -2.36
CA ILE A 7 11.65 -9.90 -1.81
C ILE A 7 10.99 -9.74 -0.44
N SER A 8 9.67 -9.89 -0.39
CA SER A 8 8.92 -10.13 0.84
C SER A 8 9.19 -11.57 1.27
N ILE A 9 10.41 -11.82 1.81
CA ILE A 9 10.83 -13.15 2.26
C ILE A 9 10.15 -13.51 3.59
N LEU A 10 9.41 -12.61 4.19
CA LEU A 10 8.57 -12.84 5.36
C LEU A 10 7.09 -12.50 5.10
N ALA A 11 6.61 -12.67 3.85
CA ALA A 11 5.22 -12.97 3.63
C ALA A 11 4.95 -14.45 3.95
N GLY A 12 5.54 -14.95 5.03
CA GLY A 12 4.97 -16.03 5.80
C GLY A 12 3.65 -15.47 6.30
N SER A 13 2.55 -16.01 5.77
CA SER A 13 1.19 -15.77 6.20
C SER A 13 1.15 -15.24 7.63
N LEU A 14 0.82 -13.95 7.81
CA LEU A 14 0.14 -13.51 9.00
C LEU A 14 -1.18 -14.27 9.02
N MET A 15 -1.11 -15.56 9.33
CA MET A 15 -2.20 -16.35 9.85
C MET A 15 -2.47 -15.76 11.23
N PHE A 16 -3.14 -14.60 11.25
CA PHE A 16 -3.91 -14.28 12.42
C PHE A 16 -4.83 -15.48 12.62
N SER A 17 -4.62 -16.17 13.74
CA SER A 17 -5.52 -17.24 14.18
C SER A 17 -6.94 -16.75 13.92
N THR A 18 -7.73 -17.62 13.32
CA THR A 18 -9.15 -17.44 13.01
C THR A 18 -9.96 -17.18 14.29
N GLY A 19 -9.80 -16.00 14.88
CA GLY A 19 -10.75 -15.39 15.75
C GLY A 19 -11.62 -14.51 14.86
N ALA A 20 -12.82 -14.98 14.55
CA ALA A 20 -13.92 -14.28 13.90
C ALA A 20 -13.48 -13.19 12.92
N SER A 21 -13.41 -13.53 11.63
CA SER A 21 -13.44 -12.55 10.57
C SER A 21 -14.67 -11.67 10.79
N ALA A 22 -14.48 -10.52 11.41
CA ALA A 22 -15.50 -9.49 11.44
C ALA A 22 -15.71 -9.11 9.97
N GLN A 23 -16.75 -9.68 9.38
CA GLN A 23 -17.24 -9.25 8.07
C GLN A 23 -17.64 -7.80 8.26
N ILE A 24 -16.74 -6.87 7.87
CA ILE A 24 -17.11 -5.46 7.80
C ILE A 24 -18.12 -5.38 6.67
N SER A 25 -19.40 -5.39 7.07
CA SER A 25 -20.52 -5.19 6.16
C SER A 25 -20.43 -3.78 5.60
N LEU A 26 -20.63 -3.60 4.31
CA LEU A 26 -20.88 -2.30 3.71
C LEU A 26 -22.33 -1.82 3.97
N THR A 27 -23.14 -2.57 4.71
CA THR A 27 -24.45 -2.13 5.19
C THR A 27 -24.26 -1.43 6.54
N PRO A 28 -24.85 -0.24 6.75
CA PRO A 28 -24.83 0.41 8.05
C PRO A 28 -25.51 -0.49 9.09
N PRO A 29 -25.03 -0.48 10.35
CA PRO A 29 -25.73 -1.18 11.42
C PRO A 29 -27.16 -0.65 11.49
N ALA A 30 -28.14 -1.53 11.63
CA ALA A 30 -29.53 -1.16 11.85
C ALA A 30 -29.57 -0.24 13.08
N ALA A 31 -30.25 0.90 12.94
CA ALA A 31 -30.44 1.85 14.03
C ALA A 31 -31.14 1.16 15.19
N GLU A 32 -30.52 1.18 16.37
CA GLU A 32 -31.17 0.78 17.60
C GLU A 32 -32.42 1.65 17.84
N PRO A 33 -33.54 1.09 18.28
CA PRO A 33 -34.72 1.88 18.60
C PRO A 33 -34.39 2.85 19.75
N PRO A 34 -34.87 4.11 19.69
CA PRO A 34 -34.53 5.12 20.68
C PRO A 34 -35.07 4.75 22.04
N ALA A 35 -34.19 4.76 23.04
CA ALA A 35 -34.57 4.61 24.44
C ALA A 35 -35.54 5.73 24.85
N ALA A 36 -36.63 5.36 25.51
CA ALA A 36 -37.71 6.25 25.97
C ALA A 36 -37.17 7.43 26.79
N ALA A 37 -37.34 8.64 26.29
CA ALA A 37 -37.01 9.88 27.00
C ALA A 37 -38.01 10.17 28.08
N LYS A 38 -37.52 10.46 29.30
CA LYS A 38 -38.30 11.04 30.42
C LYS A 38 -38.66 12.51 30.09
N PRO A 39 -39.83 12.98 30.50
CA PRO A 39 -40.30 14.32 30.17
C PRO A 39 -39.59 15.40 31.01
N THR A 40 -38.99 16.40 30.37
CA THR A 40 -38.56 17.62 31.03
C THR A 40 -39.37 18.82 30.56
N ALA A 41 -39.55 19.75 31.47
CA ALA A 41 -40.51 20.84 31.52
C ALA A 41 -40.45 21.86 30.36
N LYS A 42 -41.64 22.45 30.07
CA LYS A 42 -41.90 23.58 29.16
C LYS A 42 -41.06 24.81 29.51
N ALA A 43 -40.40 25.38 28.55
CA ALA A 43 -39.98 26.79 28.55
C ALA A 43 -40.70 27.53 27.45
N ALA A 44 -41.11 28.81 27.72
CA ALA A 44 -41.98 29.67 26.94
C ALA A 44 -41.34 30.23 25.65
N PRO A 45 -42.11 30.62 24.65
CA PRO A 45 -41.59 31.08 23.34
C PRO A 45 -41.14 32.55 23.35
N LYS A 46 -39.99 32.83 22.68
CA LYS A 46 -39.53 34.18 22.33
C LYS A 46 -40.16 34.64 21.01
N PRO A 47 -40.37 35.93 20.82
CA PRO A 47 -41.06 36.49 19.64
C PRO A 47 -40.23 36.49 18.35
N PRO A 48 -40.88 36.59 17.15
CA PRO A 48 -40.22 36.41 15.87
C PRO A 48 -39.41 37.65 15.45
N VAL A 49 -38.19 37.37 14.95
CA VAL A 49 -37.35 38.40 14.28
C VAL A 49 -37.70 38.43 12.80
N ALA A 50 -37.90 39.64 12.25
CA ALA A 50 -38.31 39.89 10.89
C ALA A 50 -37.35 39.32 9.84
N ALA A 51 -37.95 38.67 8.83
CA ALA A 51 -37.24 38.13 7.67
C ALA A 51 -36.72 39.26 6.75
N LYS A 52 -35.42 39.30 6.47
CA LYS A 52 -34.83 40.04 5.38
C LYS A 52 -34.95 39.23 4.07
N LYS A 53 -35.46 39.89 3.02
CA LYS A 53 -35.55 39.36 1.65
C LYS A 53 -34.17 38.83 1.16
N PRO A 54 -34.12 37.70 0.46
CA PRO A 54 -32.89 37.23 -0.16
C PRO A 54 -32.57 38.06 -1.42
N ALA A 55 -31.30 38.48 -1.50
CA ALA A 55 -30.75 39.09 -2.70
C ALA A 55 -30.50 38.02 -3.76
N THR A 56 -30.83 38.33 -5.00
CA THR A 56 -30.56 37.50 -6.19
C THR A 56 -29.07 37.22 -6.35
N PRO A 57 -28.64 35.95 -6.63
CA PRO A 57 -27.24 35.68 -6.89
C PRO A 57 -26.83 36.19 -8.26
N VAL A 58 -25.83 37.10 -8.26
CA VAL A 58 -25.10 37.49 -9.46
C VAL A 58 -24.24 36.26 -9.88
N ALA A 59 -24.40 35.82 -11.13
CA ALA A 59 -23.63 34.74 -11.71
C ALA A 59 -22.13 35.11 -11.76
N ALA A 60 -21.30 34.35 -11.10
CA ALA A 60 -19.85 34.44 -11.23
C ALA A 60 -19.40 34.01 -12.64
N PRO A 61 -18.44 34.71 -13.26
CA PRO A 61 -17.94 34.34 -14.57
C PRO A 61 -17.16 33.00 -14.46
N LYS A 62 -17.49 32.09 -15.39
CA LYS A 62 -16.82 30.81 -15.59
C LYS A 62 -15.31 31.06 -15.83
N PRO A 63 -14.38 30.47 -15.09
CA PRO A 63 -12.97 30.59 -15.41
C PRO A 63 -12.72 29.90 -16.76
N ALA A 64 -12.14 30.64 -17.70
CA ALA A 64 -11.65 30.08 -18.95
C ALA A 64 -10.53 29.10 -18.65
N ALA A 65 -10.68 27.86 -19.15
CA ALA A 65 -9.63 26.87 -19.10
C ALA A 65 -8.47 27.32 -20.00
N THR A 66 -7.41 27.83 -19.39
CA THR A 66 -6.13 27.96 -20.07
C THR A 66 -5.56 26.57 -20.29
N PRO A 67 -5.15 26.20 -21.53
CA PRO A 67 -4.43 24.95 -21.75
C PRO A 67 -3.13 24.99 -20.96
N PHE A 68 -2.89 23.97 -20.13
CA PHE A 68 -1.56 23.78 -19.54
C PHE A 68 -0.54 23.68 -20.68
N PRO A 69 0.54 24.43 -20.65
CA PRO A 69 1.64 24.21 -21.58
C PRO A 69 2.14 22.76 -21.37
N PRO A 70 2.56 22.06 -22.45
CA PRO A 70 3.13 20.74 -22.29
C PRO A 70 4.30 20.86 -21.31
N ALA A 71 4.34 19.93 -20.32
CA ALA A 71 5.41 19.88 -19.35
C ALA A 71 6.75 19.90 -20.13
N ALA A 72 7.50 20.98 -19.95
CA ALA A 72 8.84 21.06 -20.51
C ALA A 72 9.61 19.83 -19.99
N ALA A 73 10.17 19.05 -20.92
CA ALA A 73 11.05 17.97 -20.55
C ALA A 73 12.11 18.54 -19.60
N ALA A 74 12.25 17.92 -18.43
CA ALA A 74 13.27 18.34 -17.48
C ALA A 74 14.61 18.43 -18.23
N PRO A 75 15.38 19.52 -18.09
CA PRO A 75 16.66 19.65 -18.76
C PRO A 75 17.50 18.43 -18.41
N THR A 76 18.03 17.74 -19.43
CA THR A 76 19.03 16.70 -19.22
C THR A 76 20.20 17.34 -18.50
N PRO A 77 20.60 16.85 -17.30
CA PRO A 77 21.73 17.43 -16.57
C PRO A 77 22.97 17.39 -17.44
N ALA A 78 23.79 18.42 -17.36
CA ALA A 78 25.07 18.43 -18.04
C ALA A 78 25.92 17.25 -17.56
N PRO A 79 26.68 16.57 -18.46
CA PRO A 79 27.48 15.39 -18.12
C PRO A 79 28.53 15.61 -17.02
N ASP A 80 28.87 16.84 -16.71
CA ASP A 80 29.92 17.23 -15.75
C ASP A 80 29.39 17.86 -14.46
N ASP A 81 28.08 17.72 -14.14
CA ASP A 81 27.53 18.18 -12.86
C ASP A 81 27.99 17.21 -11.75
N PRO A 82 28.84 17.65 -10.78
CA PRO A 82 29.33 16.80 -9.71
C PRO A 82 28.23 16.29 -8.76
N ASN A 83 27.02 16.87 -8.83
CA ASN A 83 25.88 16.44 -8.03
C ASN A 83 25.06 15.34 -8.71
N VAL A 84 25.34 14.99 -9.97
CA VAL A 84 24.61 13.95 -10.69
C VAL A 84 25.25 12.58 -10.42
N ASP A 85 24.53 11.72 -9.75
CA ASP A 85 24.93 10.32 -9.62
C ASP A 85 24.65 9.54 -10.91
N LEU A 86 25.64 9.49 -11.79
CA LEU A 86 25.56 8.80 -13.07
C LEU A 86 25.29 7.30 -12.92
N VAL A 87 25.77 6.68 -11.84
CA VAL A 87 25.53 5.25 -11.54
C VAL A 87 24.05 5.02 -11.27
N TYR A 88 23.50 5.81 -10.33
CA TYR A 88 22.09 5.73 -10.00
C TYR A 88 21.18 6.11 -11.17
N GLY A 89 21.55 7.14 -11.92
CA GLY A 89 20.84 7.56 -13.13
C GLY A 89 20.80 6.47 -14.21
N ALA A 90 21.89 5.76 -14.44
CA ALA A 90 21.93 4.62 -15.35
C ALA A 90 21.06 3.46 -14.85
N TYR A 91 21.12 3.16 -13.56
CA TYR A 91 20.28 2.14 -12.91
C TYR A 91 18.78 2.44 -13.08
N GLN A 92 18.33 3.66 -12.79
CA GLN A 92 16.93 4.08 -12.92
C GLN A 92 16.40 3.98 -14.35
N ARG A 93 17.24 4.21 -15.33
CA ARG A 93 16.90 4.06 -16.76
C ARG A 93 16.93 2.60 -17.26
N GLY A 94 17.21 1.64 -16.38
CA GLY A 94 17.34 0.22 -16.75
C GLY A 94 18.64 -0.10 -17.53
N GLN A 95 19.59 0.82 -17.58
CA GLN A 95 20.90 0.66 -18.22
C GLN A 95 21.88 -0.05 -17.28
N TYR A 96 21.51 -1.24 -16.84
CA TYR A 96 22.19 -1.94 -15.74
C TYR A 96 23.67 -2.28 -16.04
N LYS A 97 23.99 -2.59 -17.31
CA LYS A 97 25.39 -2.81 -17.67
C LYS A 97 26.21 -1.52 -17.55
N THR A 98 25.66 -0.40 -17.99
CA THR A 98 26.31 0.92 -17.82
C THR A 98 26.45 1.26 -16.33
N ALA A 99 25.41 1.00 -15.52
CA ALA A 99 25.48 1.20 -14.06
C ALA A 99 26.59 0.34 -13.44
N PHE A 100 26.74 -0.91 -13.87
CA PHE A 100 27.81 -1.81 -13.42
C PHE A 100 29.20 -1.28 -13.79
N ASP A 101 29.39 -0.88 -15.06
CA ASP A 101 30.66 -0.39 -15.55
C ASP A 101 31.10 0.93 -14.87
N LEU A 102 30.14 1.81 -14.55
CA LEU A 102 30.37 3.06 -13.79
C LEU A 102 30.57 2.82 -12.28
N ALA A 103 29.85 1.89 -11.68
CA ALA A 103 29.96 1.59 -10.26
C ALA A 103 31.28 0.90 -9.90
N THR A 104 31.81 0.05 -10.80
CA THR A 104 32.97 -0.78 -10.51
C THR A 104 34.21 0.02 -10.07
N PRO A 105 34.69 1.03 -10.81
CA PRO A 105 35.85 1.81 -10.37
C PRO A 105 35.59 2.62 -9.09
N ARG A 106 34.38 3.14 -8.90
CA ARG A 106 34.01 3.87 -7.66
C ARG A 106 33.99 2.93 -6.45
N ALA A 107 33.43 1.73 -6.60
CA ALA A 107 33.43 0.73 -5.53
C ALA A 107 34.84 0.25 -5.17
N GLN A 108 35.72 0.10 -6.16
CA GLN A 108 37.13 -0.22 -5.94
C GLN A 108 37.88 0.92 -5.22
N ALA A 109 37.48 2.16 -5.47
CA ALA A 109 38.01 3.35 -4.79
C ALA A 109 37.44 3.55 -3.36
N GLY A 110 36.51 2.69 -2.93
CA GLY A 110 35.98 2.72 -1.57
C GLY A 110 34.62 3.41 -1.39
N ASP A 111 33.93 3.77 -2.48
CA ASP A 111 32.61 4.40 -2.42
C ASP A 111 31.53 3.40 -1.95
N PRO A 112 30.93 3.55 -0.74
CA PRO A 112 29.96 2.59 -0.21
C PRO A 112 28.69 2.50 -1.04
N LYS A 113 28.23 3.60 -1.65
CA LYS A 113 27.05 3.60 -2.51
C LYS A 113 27.25 2.80 -3.79
N ALA A 114 28.42 2.94 -4.40
CA ALA A 114 28.79 2.14 -5.56
C ALA A 114 28.94 0.64 -5.21
N MET A 115 29.49 0.31 -4.03
CA MET A 115 29.55 -1.06 -3.53
C MET A 115 28.14 -1.65 -3.33
N THR A 116 27.22 -0.89 -2.73
CA THR A 116 25.81 -1.29 -2.55
C THR A 116 25.14 -1.55 -3.90
N MET A 117 25.37 -0.68 -4.89
CA MET A 117 24.88 -0.85 -6.25
C MET A 117 25.41 -2.13 -6.91
N LEU A 118 26.69 -2.45 -6.77
CA LEU A 118 27.24 -3.72 -7.28
C LEU A 118 26.60 -4.93 -6.62
N GLY A 119 26.39 -4.87 -5.30
CA GLY A 119 25.65 -5.89 -4.56
C GLY A 119 24.25 -6.10 -5.13
N GLU A 120 23.52 -5.03 -5.41
CA GLU A 120 22.17 -5.06 -5.99
C GLU A 120 22.18 -5.68 -7.41
N LEU A 121 23.09 -5.27 -8.27
CA LEU A 121 23.21 -5.79 -9.64
C LEU A 121 23.54 -7.29 -9.65
N TYR A 122 24.45 -7.76 -8.78
CA TYR A 122 24.78 -9.18 -8.67
C TYR A 122 23.64 -10.02 -8.07
N SER A 123 22.94 -9.50 -7.02
CA SER A 123 21.88 -10.24 -6.34
C SER A 123 20.62 -10.41 -7.20
N ASN A 124 20.32 -9.43 -8.06
CA ASN A 124 19.10 -9.42 -8.88
C ASN A 124 19.33 -9.82 -10.34
N ALA A 125 20.57 -10.16 -10.74
CA ALA A 125 20.91 -10.46 -12.13
C ALA A 125 20.59 -9.32 -13.10
N LEU A 126 20.85 -8.07 -12.70
CA LEU A 126 20.56 -6.89 -13.50
C LEU A 126 21.74 -6.55 -14.41
N GLY A 127 21.59 -6.81 -15.71
CA GLY A 127 22.62 -6.56 -16.73
C GLY A 127 23.87 -7.47 -16.66
N ILE A 128 23.96 -8.30 -15.62
CA ILE A 128 25.05 -9.26 -15.40
C ILE A 128 24.51 -10.59 -14.86
N LYS A 129 25.32 -11.63 -14.88
CA LYS A 129 24.95 -12.94 -14.30
C LYS A 129 24.82 -12.83 -12.78
N ARG A 130 23.78 -13.45 -12.24
CA ARG A 130 23.57 -13.53 -10.78
C ARG A 130 24.74 -14.21 -10.09
N ASP A 131 25.19 -13.58 -9.01
CA ASP A 131 26.25 -14.14 -8.14
C ASP A 131 26.03 -13.64 -6.70
N TYR A 132 25.36 -14.48 -5.92
CA TYR A 132 25.07 -14.14 -4.52
C TYR A 132 26.32 -14.03 -3.65
N ALA A 133 27.40 -14.78 -3.96
CA ALA A 133 28.63 -14.68 -3.17
C ALA A 133 29.29 -13.31 -3.38
N LYS A 134 29.38 -12.83 -4.62
CA LYS A 134 29.87 -11.49 -4.90
C LYS A 134 28.95 -10.41 -4.35
N ALA A 135 27.63 -10.61 -4.40
CA ALA A 135 26.70 -9.67 -3.80
C ALA A 135 26.95 -9.51 -2.28
N VAL A 136 27.12 -10.63 -1.57
CA VAL A 136 27.46 -10.63 -0.12
C VAL A 136 28.78 -9.92 0.13
N ASP A 137 29.83 -10.17 -0.68
CA ASP A 137 31.12 -9.50 -0.49
C ASP A 137 30.99 -7.98 -0.64
N TRP A 138 30.31 -7.50 -1.70
CA TRP A 138 30.13 -6.07 -1.92
C TRP A 138 29.25 -5.44 -0.83
N TYR A 139 28.13 -6.07 -0.45
CA TYR A 139 27.28 -5.57 0.62
C TYR A 139 27.99 -5.53 1.97
N LYS A 140 28.85 -6.54 2.26
CA LYS A 140 29.64 -6.55 3.48
C LYS A 140 30.61 -5.37 3.53
N ARG A 141 31.34 -5.13 2.45
CA ARG A 141 32.28 -4.00 2.35
C ARG A 141 31.57 -2.66 2.52
N ALA A 142 30.41 -2.50 1.88
CA ALA A 142 29.60 -1.28 2.04
C ALA A 142 29.04 -1.14 3.47
N ALA A 143 28.58 -2.22 4.08
CA ALA A 143 28.08 -2.24 5.45
C ALA A 143 29.20 -1.92 6.47
N ASP A 144 30.40 -2.46 6.27
CA ASP A 144 31.56 -2.16 7.09
C ASP A 144 31.97 -0.67 6.96
N ALA A 145 31.68 -0.05 5.81
CA ALA A 145 31.85 1.39 5.57
C ALA A 145 30.65 2.24 6.08
N GLY A 146 29.68 1.64 6.75
CA GLY A 146 28.53 2.34 7.38
C GLY A 146 27.31 2.55 6.51
N ASP A 147 27.24 1.95 5.32
CA ASP A 147 26.06 2.08 4.45
C ASP A 147 24.86 1.30 5.01
N ARG A 148 23.80 2.03 5.40
CA ARG A 148 22.60 1.44 6.01
C ARG A 148 21.82 0.53 5.07
N GLU A 149 21.79 0.88 3.77
CA GLU A 149 21.08 0.07 2.77
C GLU A 149 21.78 -1.25 2.52
N ALA A 150 23.12 -1.23 2.47
CA ALA A 150 23.91 -2.46 2.41
C ALA A 150 23.77 -3.34 3.65
N MET A 151 23.74 -2.75 4.86
CA MET A 151 23.44 -3.50 6.10
C MET A 151 22.09 -4.20 6.02
N PHE A 152 21.07 -3.52 5.53
CA PHE A 152 19.74 -4.12 5.30
C PHE A 152 19.81 -5.26 4.28
N ALA A 153 20.41 -5.04 3.12
CA ALA A 153 20.51 -6.04 2.07
C ALA A 153 21.31 -7.29 2.54
N LEU A 154 22.42 -7.07 3.21
CA LEU A 154 23.23 -8.16 3.80
C LEU A 154 22.44 -8.94 4.86
N ALA A 155 21.68 -8.23 5.71
CA ALA A 155 20.81 -8.87 6.69
C ALA A 155 19.80 -9.82 6.05
N MET A 156 19.14 -9.37 4.99
CA MET A 156 18.18 -10.20 4.26
C MET A 156 18.84 -11.41 3.60
N MET A 157 20.06 -11.27 3.11
CA MET A 157 20.83 -12.40 2.56
C MET A 157 21.22 -13.40 3.65
N ARG A 158 21.64 -12.94 4.83
CA ARG A 158 21.99 -13.81 5.98
C ARG A 158 20.77 -14.57 6.49
N ILE A 159 19.63 -13.90 6.64
CA ILE A 159 18.36 -14.53 7.07
C ILE A 159 17.89 -15.58 6.06
N ALA A 160 18.12 -15.34 4.76
CA ALA A 160 17.71 -16.26 3.69
C ALA A 160 18.75 -17.33 3.35
N GLY A 161 19.96 -17.30 3.91
CA GLY A 161 21.06 -18.20 3.54
C GLY A 161 21.51 -18.03 2.08
N ARG A 162 21.43 -16.81 1.52
CA ARG A 162 21.84 -16.55 0.14
C ARG A 162 23.27 -16.03 0.08
N GLY A 163 24.09 -16.69 -0.75
CA GLY A 163 25.50 -16.33 -0.92
C GLY A 163 26.40 -16.72 0.25
N GLY A 164 25.89 -17.55 1.18
CA GLY A 164 26.59 -18.05 2.35
C GLY A 164 25.67 -18.83 3.29
N PRO A 165 26.16 -19.28 4.44
CA PRO A 165 25.33 -19.99 5.41
C PRO A 165 24.20 -19.07 5.93
N LEU A 166 23.06 -19.71 6.24
CA LEU A 166 21.96 -19.06 6.93
C LEU A 166 22.43 -18.65 8.33
N ASP A 167 22.28 -17.36 8.66
CA ASP A 167 22.63 -16.81 9.96
C ASP A 167 21.58 -15.75 10.37
N LYS A 168 20.54 -16.21 11.06
CA LYS A 168 19.46 -15.33 11.53
C LYS A 168 19.94 -14.34 12.59
N GLN A 169 20.90 -14.73 13.43
CA GLN A 169 21.40 -13.85 14.51
C GLN A 169 22.17 -12.67 13.92
N GLU A 170 23.08 -12.94 12.99
CA GLU A 170 23.78 -11.88 12.26
C GLU A 170 22.80 -10.99 11.47
N GLY A 171 21.82 -11.60 10.81
CA GLY A 171 20.77 -10.87 10.10
C GLY A 171 20.02 -9.91 11.00
N VAL A 172 19.59 -10.34 12.20
CA VAL A 172 18.91 -9.47 13.18
C VAL A 172 19.83 -8.34 13.64
N ARG A 173 21.10 -8.62 13.90
CA ARG A 173 22.07 -7.60 14.32
C ARG A 173 22.25 -6.53 13.25
N LEU A 174 22.38 -6.94 11.99
CA LEU A 174 22.49 -6.04 10.85
C LEU A 174 21.21 -5.22 10.65
N LEU A 175 20.00 -5.83 10.78
CA LEU A 175 18.73 -5.10 10.73
C LEU A 175 18.66 -4.04 11.83
N ALA A 176 19.05 -4.38 13.05
CA ALA A 176 19.05 -3.43 14.18
C ALA A 176 20.01 -2.25 13.93
N SER A 177 21.22 -2.54 13.40
CA SER A 177 22.19 -1.50 13.05
C SER A 177 21.69 -0.58 11.94
N SER A 178 21.13 -1.17 10.87
CA SER A 178 20.55 -0.46 9.74
C SER A 178 19.36 0.42 10.16
N ALA A 179 18.44 -0.12 10.96
CA ALA A 179 17.29 0.63 11.51
C ALA A 179 17.75 1.80 12.39
N LYS A 180 18.79 1.61 13.23
CA LYS A 180 19.37 2.68 14.05
C LYS A 180 19.94 3.82 13.19
N LEU A 181 20.43 3.52 12.00
CA LEU A 181 20.90 4.49 11.01
C LEU A 181 19.75 5.10 10.19
N GLY A 182 18.50 4.78 10.52
CA GLY A 182 17.31 5.33 9.89
C GLY A 182 16.91 4.66 8.57
N GLU A 183 17.26 3.39 8.35
CA GLU A 183 16.76 2.63 7.19
C GLU A 183 15.33 2.13 7.45
N PRO A 184 14.30 2.65 6.71
CA PRO A 184 12.91 2.31 7.01
C PRO A 184 12.58 0.84 6.78
N LYS A 185 13.17 0.23 5.74
CA LYS A 185 12.95 -1.18 5.43
C LYS A 185 13.51 -2.09 6.52
N ALA A 186 14.64 -1.71 7.11
CA ALA A 186 15.24 -2.46 8.21
C ALA A 186 14.38 -2.36 9.48
N ALA A 187 13.89 -1.17 9.81
CA ALA A 187 12.98 -0.96 10.94
C ALA A 187 11.68 -1.76 10.77
N TYR A 188 11.07 -1.73 9.59
CA TYR A 188 9.89 -2.54 9.28
C TYR A 188 10.14 -4.04 9.43
N ASN A 189 11.22 -4.57 8.84
CA ASN A 189 11.51 -6.01 8.92
C ASN A 189 11.84 -6.45 10.35
N LEU A 190 12.57 -5.63 11.11
CA LEU A 190 12.85 -5.90 12.53
C LEU A 190 11.57 -5.89 13.37
N ALA A 191 10.63 -4.98 13.05
CA ALA A 191 9.31 -4.96 13.70
C ALA A 191 8.53 -6.25 13.48
N LEU A 192 8.57 -6.82 12.25
CA LEU A 192 7.94 -8.10 11.96
C LEU A 192 8.56 -9.25 12.75
N LEU A 193 9.88 -9.25 13.00
CA LEU A 193 10.54 -10.26 13.81
C LEU A 193 10.12 -10.20 15.28
N TYR A 194 9.89 -8.99 15.82
CA TYR A 194 9.32 -8.83 17.16
C TYR A 194 7.83 -9.18 17.22
N LEU A 195 7.10 -9.01 16.13
CA LEU A 195 5.68 -9.35 16.05
C LEU A 195 5.47 -10.87 16.03
N ASP A 196 6.23 -11.60 15.19
CA ASP A 196 6.03 -13.04 15.01
C ASP A 196 6.57 -13.90 16.17
N GLY A 197 7.55 -13.41 16.91
CA GLY A 197 8.09 -14.06 18.09
C GLY A 197 8.92 -15.33 17.83
N GLN A 198 9.20 -15.68 16.57
CA GLN A 198 9.90 -16.91 16.22
C GLN A 198 11.43 -16.78 16.25
N THR A 199 11.94 -15.64 15.82
CA THR A 199 13.38 -15.38 15.75
C THR A 199 13.86 -14.55 16.94
N LEU A 200 13.02 -13.63 17.40
CA LEU A 200 13.19 -12.82 18.61
C LEU A 200 12.04 -13.08 19.57
N PRO A 201 12.21 -12.93 20.89
CA PRO A 201 11.07 -12.92 21.81
C PRO A 201 10.03 -11.89 21.36
N GLN A 202 8.75 -12.28 21.34
CA GLN A 202 7.68 -11.38 20.94
C GLN A 202 7.65 -10.12 21.82
N ASP A 203 7.66 -8.95 21.18
CA ASP A 203 7.50 -7.65 21.83
C ASP A 203 6.67 -6.72 20.95
N LEU A 204 5.38 -6.68 21.22
CA LEU A 204 4.42 -5.88 20.45
C LEU A 204 4.64 -4.37 20.59
N LYS A 205 5.14 -3.91 21.75
CA LYS A 205 5.45 -2.49 21.95
C LYS A 205 6.66 -2.09 21.13
N ARG A 206 7.70 -2.92 21.17
CA ARG A 206 8.92 -2.69 20.37
C ARG A 206 8.63 -2.77 18.88
N SER A 207 7.78 -3.71 18.47
CA SER A 207 7.29 -3.78 17.09
C SER A 207 6.58 -2.48 16.68
N ALA A 208 5.67 -1.96 17.50
CA ALA A 208 4.97 -0.71 17.22
C ALA A 208 5.91 0.51 17.12
N GLU A 209 6.93 0.60 17.98
CA GLU A 209 7.96 1.66 17.91
C GLU A 209 8.71 1.63 16.59
N LEU A 210 9.15 0.44 16.16
CA LEU A 210 9.88 0.24 14.91
C LEU A 210 8.99 0.50 13.69
N LEU A 211 7.71 0.06 13.73
CA LEU A 211 6.74 0.40 12.69
C LEU A 211 6.53 1.90 12.59
N ARG A 212 6.49 2.62 13.74
CA ARG A 212 6.36 4.07 13.72
C ARG A 212 7.58 4.73 13.07
N MET A 213 8.79 4.31 13.42
CA MET A 213 10.01 4.83 12.79
C MET A 213 9.97 4.66 11.26
N ALA A 214 9.58 3.48 10.78
CA ALA A 214 9.50 3.21 9.35
C ALA A 214 8.35 3.99 8.68
N ALA A 215 7.18 4.09 9.33
CA ALA A 215 6.02 4.81 8.84
C ALA A 215 6.27 6.32 8.73
N ASP A 216 6.92 6.91 9.74
CA ASP A 216 7.32 8.33 9.76
C ASP A 216 8.35 8.65 8.66
N ALA A 217 9.17 7.68 8.30
CA ALA A 217 10.08 7.76 7.15
C ALA A 217 9.41 7.46 5.80
N GLY A 218 8.08 7.30 5.77
CA GLY A 218 7.30 7.14 4.56
C GLY A 218 7.22 5.71 3.99
N ASN A 219 7.62 4.68 4.77
CA ASN A 219 7.46 3.30 4.31
C ASN A 219 5.98 2.88 4.30
N PRO A 220 5.38 2.56 3.13
CA PRO A 220 3.94 2.32 3.05
C PRO A 220 3.50 1.01 3.70
N GLU A 221 4.36 -0.02 3.71
CA GLU A 221 4.08 -1.28 4.39
C GLU A 221 4.03 -1.07 5.91
N ALA A 222 4.94 -0.25 6.46
CA ALA A 222 4.95 0.09 7.87
C ALA A 222 3.76 0.98 8.25
N GLN A 223 3.36 1.92 7.39
CA GLN A 223 2.16 2.74 7.58
C GLN A 223 0.90 1.85 7.66
N TYR A 224 0.76 0.90 6.75
CA TYR A 224 -0.35 -0.05 6.77
C TYR A 224 -0.34 -0.95 8.01
N ALA A 225 0.83 -1.52 8.35
CA ALA A 225 0.97 -2.37 9.54
C ALA A 225 0.68 -1.60 10.84
N LEU A 226 1.20 -0.37 10.98
CA LEU A 226 0.94 0.47 12.14
C LEU A 226 -0.53 0.91 12.21
N ALA A 227 -1.19 1.13 11.07
CA ALA A 227 -2.62 1.39 11.02
C ALA A 227 -3.42 0.21 11.60
N THR A 228 -3.05 -1.02 11.26
CA THR A 228 -3.65 -2.22 11.84
C THR A 228 -3.43 -2.28 13.35
N PHE A 229 -2.23 -1.96 13.84
CA PHE A 229 -1.93 -1.89 15.27
C PHE A 229 -2.83 -0.89 15.99
N TYR A 230 -3.01 0.32 15.46
CA TYR A 230 -3.92 1.32 16.04
C TYR A 230 -5.40 0.91 15.93
N LYS A 231 -5.80 0.22 14.86
CA LYS A 231 -7.17 -0.27 14.69
C LYS A 231 -7.54 -1.33 15.73
N GLU A 232 -6.58 -2.19 16.07
CA GLU A 232 -6.79 -3.32 16.97
C GLU A 232 -6.37 -3.03 18.42
N GLY A 233 -5.48 -2.07 18.65
CA GLY A 233 -4.88 -1.81 19.96
C GLY A 233 -3.71 -2.74 20.27
N THR A 234 -3.00 -3.23 19.24
CA THR A 234 -1.88 -4.16 19.35
C THR A 234 -0.60 -3.41 19.68
N GLY A 235 -0.05 -3.58 20.89
CA GLY A 235 1.18 -2.89 21.33
C GLY A 235 1.07 -1.37 21.47
N VAL A 236 -0.06 -0.79 21.10
CA VAL A 236 -0.43 0.62 21.22
C VAL A 236 -1.87 0.75 21.68
N GLU A 237 -2.24 1.90 22.23
CA GLU A 237 -3.64 2.22 22.50
C GLU A 237 -4.44 2.31 21.19
N LYS A 238 -5.66 1.76 21.19
CA LYS A 238 -6.54 1.80 20.03
C LYS A 238 -6.89 3.23 19.64
N ASP A 239 -6.66 3.59 18.39
CA ASP A 239 -6.93 4.93 17.84
C ASP A 239 -7.31 4.82 16.36
N VAL A 240 -8.61 4.82 16.09
CA VAL A 240 -9.15 4.65 14.74
C VAL A 240 -8.79 5.82 13.83
N ASP A 241 -8.72 7.03 14.37
CA ASP A 241 -8.39 8.23 13.58
C ASP A 241 -6.94 8.21 13.13
N LYS A 242 -6.00 7.77 14.00
CA LYS A 242 -4.62 7.54 13.60
C LYS A 242 -4.50 6.42 12.57
N ALA A 243 -5.24 5.32 12.78
CA ALA A 243 -5.25 4.22 11.83
C ALA A 243 -5.65 4.70 10.43
N VAL A 244 -6.73 5.46 10.33
CA VAL A 244 -7.24 5.95 9.03
C VAL A 244 -6.28 6.94 8.37
N ARG A 245 -5.63 7.84 9.14
CA ARG A 245 -4.59 8.72 8.58
C ARG A 245 -3.41 7.95 7.99
N LEU A 246 -2.97 6.89 8.67
CA LEU A 246 -1.90 6.02 8.18
C LEU A 246 -2.34 5.22 6.93
N LEU A 247 -3.58 4.72 6.90
CA LEU A 247 -4.15 4.07 5.72
C LEU A 247 -4.21 5.04 4.53
N GLN A 248 -4.61 6.29 4.75
CA GLN A 248 -4.59 7.32 3.73
C GLN A 248 -3.18 7.54 3.18
N ALA A 249 -2.18 7.71 4.06
CA ALA A 249 -0.80 7.92 3.65
C ALA A 249 -0.26 6.72 2.83
N ALA A 250 -0.48 5.49 3.30
CA ALA A 250 -0.08 4.28 2.59
C ALA A 250 -0.79 4.12 1.24
N SER A 251 -2.07 4.50 1.15
CA SER A 251 -2.85 4.45 -0.10
C SER A 251 -2.33 5.43 -1.16
N LEU A 252 -1.83 6.59 -0.75
CA LEU A 252 -1.18 7.55 -1.64
C LEU A 252 0.18 7.05 -2.17
N ALA A 253 0.81 6.13 -1.44
CA ALA A 253 2.04 5.45 -1.85
C ALA A 253 1.78 4.09 -2.55
N ASP A 254 0.60 3.92 -3.14
CA ASP A 254 0.18 2.75 -3.91
C ASP A 254 0.19 1.41 -3.14
N ASN A 255 0.04 1.45 -1.80
CA ASN A 255 -0.20 0.24 -1.02
C ASN A 255 -1.65 -0.23 -1.22
N VAL A 256 -1.80 -1.35 -1.93
CA VAL A 256 -3.12 -1.85 -2.37
C VAL A 256 -4.03 -2.22 -1.20
N ASP A 257 -3.47 -2.81 -0.14
CA ASP A 257 -4.25 -3.20 1.03
C ASP A 257 -4.74 -1.96 1.79
N ALA A 258 -3.90 -0.93 1.89
CA ALA A 258 -4.29 0.36 2.46
C ALA A 258 -5.34 1.09 1.60
N GLU A 259 -5.27 1.00 0.27
CA GLU A 259 -6.31 1.56 -0.62
C GLU A 259 -7.68 0.94 -0.30
N VAL A 260 -7.73 -0.37 -0.11
CA VAL A 260 -8.98 -1.09 0.23
C VAL A 260 -9.50 -0.70 1.61
N GLU A 261 -8.65 -0.74 2.63
CA GLU A 261 -9.05 -0.40 4.00
C GLU A 261 -9.45 1.07 4.13
N TYR A 262 -8.74 1.98 3.46
CA TYR A 262 -9.11 3.40 3.43
C TYR A 262 -10.41 3.64 2.68
N ALA A 263 -10.64 2.93 1.56
CA ALA A 263 -11.91 2.98 0.86
C ALA A 263 -13.08 2.52 1.74
N ILE A 264 -12.91 1.47 2.55
CA ILE A 264 -13.91 1.01 3.50
C ILE A 264 -14.16 2.08 4.59
N ALA A 265 -13.10 2.71 5.09
CA ALA A 265 -13.21 3.79 6.07
C ALA A 265 -13.99 4.99 5.53
N LEU A 266 -13.70 5.43 4.29
CA LEU A 266 -14.43 6.49 3.60
C LEU A 266 -15.89 6.13 3.33
N TYR A 267 -16.16 4.89 2.92
CA TYR A 267 -17.51 4.44 2.63
C TYR A 267 -18.40 4.45 3.88
N ASN A 268 -17.85 4.00 5.02
CA ASN A 268 -18.58 3.92 6.28
C ASN A 268 -18.54 5.22 7.10
N GLY A 269 -17.63 6.15 6.82
CA GLY A 269 -17.38 7.33 7.65
C GLY A 269 -16.69 6.98 8.98
N THR A 270 -15.85 5.95 9.00
CA THR A 270 -15.15 5.48 10.21
C THR A 270 -13.79 6.15 10.32
N GLY A 271 -13.56 6.99 11.33
CA GLY A 271 -12.31 7.73 11.53
C GLY A 271 -12.01 8.79 10.45
N THR A 272 -12.98 9.04 9.56
CA THR A 272 -12.92 10.05 8.48
C THR A 272 -14.35 10.40 8.05
N PRO A 273 -14.59 11.60 7.51
CA PRO A 273 -15.89 11.94 6.93
C PRO A 273 -16.29 10.96 5.83
N LYS A 274 -17.56 10.57 5.82
CA LYS A 274 -18.11 9.65 4.81
C LYS A 274 -17.97 10.25 3.40
N ASN A 275 -17.41 9.47 2.46
CA ASN A 275 -17.27 9.85 1.05
C ASN A 275 -17.32 8.60 0.16
N GLU A 276 -18.52 8.20 -0.22
CA GLU A 276 -18.77 7.01 -1.02
C GLU A 276 -18.14 7.11 -2.42
N VAL A 277 -18.15 8.31 -3.03
CA VAL A 277 -17.57 8.50 -4.38
C VAL A 277 -16.07 8.29 -4.36
N ALA A 278 -15.36 8.87 -3.37
CA ALA A 278 -13.92 8.64 -3.20
C ALA A 278 -13.61 7.17 -2.87
N ALA A 279 -14.44 6.53 -2.06
CA ALA A 279 -14.31 5.10 -1.74
C ALA A 279 -14.37 4.23 -3.00
N VAL A 280 -15.36 4.49 -3.89
CA VAL A 280 -15.50 3.75 -5.16
C VAL A 280 -14.30 3.98 -6.08
N ALA A 281 -13.76 5.20 -6.14
CA ALA A 281 -12.57 5.49 -6.94
C ALA A 281 -11.36 4.67 -6.48
N LEU A 282 -11.14 4.57 -5.16
CA LEU A 282 -10.07 3.73 -4.58
C LEU A 282 -10.31 2.25 -4.82
N LEU A 283 -11.54 1.76 -4.64
CA LEU A 283 -11.88 0.37 -4.94
C LEU A 283 -11.63 0.03 -6.42
N ARG A 284 -11.96 0.93 -7.35
CA ARG A 284 -11.64 0.75 -8.79
C ARG A 284 -10.13 0.70 -9.02
N LYS A 285 -9.35 1.54 -8.35
CA LYS A 285 -7.88 1.54 -8.43
C LYS A 285 -7.31 0.20 -7.93
N ALA A 286 -7.67 -0.22 -6.72
CA ALA A 286 -7.21 -1.47 -6.12
C ALA A 286 -7.69 -2.71 -6.90
N ALA A 287 -8.92 -2.71 -7.45
CA ALA A 287 -9.43 -3.81 -8.29
C ALA A 287 -8.60 -3.98 -9.56
N LYS A 288 -8.18 -2.88 -10.20
CA LYS A 288 -7.26 -2.89 -11.35
C LYS A 288 -5.85 -3.38 -11.00
N GLN A 289 -5.45 -3.29 -9.75
CA GLN A 289 -4.20 -3.84 -9.22
C GLN A 289 -4.34 -5.32 -8.79
N ASN A 290 -5.43 -5.97 -9.20
CA ASN A 290 -5.75 -7.37 -8.90
C ASN A 290 -5.98 -7.68 -7.41
N SER A 291 -6.51 -6.73 -6.62
CA SER A 291 -6.99 -7.02 -5.27
C SER A 291 -8.35 -7.74 -5.31
N PRO A 292 -8.45 -9.02 -4.91
CA PRO A 292 -9.72 -9.74 -4.96
C PRO A 292 -10.76 -9.17 -3.98
N ILE A 293 -10.28 -8.58 -2.87
CA ILE A 293 -11.15 -7.91 -1.89
C ILE A 293 -11.76 -6.66 -2.51
N ALA A 294 -10.93 -5.83 -3.18
CA ALA A 294 -11.42 -4.65 -3.88
C ALA A 294 -12.40 -4.99 -4.99
N GLN A 295 -12.12 -6.05 -5.77
CA GLN A 295 -13.00 -6.53 -6.85
C GLN A 295 -14.37 -6.95 -6.33
N ASN A 296 -14.41 -7.71 -5.22
CA ASN A 296 -15.68 -8.09 -4.58
C ASN A 296 -16.43 -6.86 -4.04
N ARG A 297 -15.73 -5.95 -3.32
CA ARG A 297 -16.33 -4.72 -2.78
C ARG A 297 -16.86 -3.80 -3.88
N LEU A 298 -16.11 -3.65 -4.97
CA LEU A 298 -16.53 -2.88 -6.14
C LEU A 298 -17.79 -3.47 -6.79
N ALA A 299 -17.86 -4.79 -6.93
CA ALA A 299 -19.05 -5.45 -7.43
C ALA A 299 -20.29 -5.14 -6.57
N ARG A 300 -20.17 -5.19 -5.24
CA ARG A 300 -21.26 -4.83 -4.31
C ARG A 300 -21.73 -3.38 -4.50
N VAL A 301 -20.79 -2.45 -4.58
CA VAL A 301 -21.11 -1.02 -4.75
C VAL A 301 -21.80 -0.77 -6.09
N LEU A 302 -21.34 -1.38 -7.18
CA LEU A 302 -21.93 -1.24 -8.50
C LEU A 302 -23.32 -1.89 -8.59
N THR A 303 -23.59 -2.90 -7.76
CA THR A 303 -24.92 -3.52 -7.66
C THR A 303 -25.89 -2.64 -6.87
N SER A 304 -25.42 -1.99 -5.78
CA SER A 304 -26.27 -1.16 -4.90
C SER A 304 -26.47 0.27 -5.39
N GLY A 305 -25.56 0.80 -6.22
CA GLY A 305 -25.62 2.18 -6.69
C GLY A 305 -25.14 3.22 -5.69
N GLN A 306 -24.45 2.81 -4.60
CA GLN A 306 -23.96 3.71 -3.56
C GLN A 306 -22.56 4.23 -3.91
N GLY A 307 -22.44 5.53 -4.14
CA GLY A 307 -21.18 6.18 -4.53
C GLY A 307 -20.82 6.06 -6.01
N ALA A 308 -21.57 5.27 -6.79
CA ALA A 308 -21.51 5.21 -8.25
C ALA A 308 -22.88 4.79 -8.81
N PRO A 309 -23.22 5.10 -10.08
CA PRO A 309 -24.38 4.55 -10.74
C PRO A 309 -24.38 3.01 -10.75
N VAL A 310 -25.59 2.43 -10.69
CA VAL A 310 -25.73 0.98 -10.81
C VAL A 310 -25.21 0.51 -12.17
N ASP A 311 -24.31 -0.46 -12.16
CA ASP A 311 -23.79 -1.13 -13.35
C ASP A 311 -23.65 -2.63 -13.05
N LYS A 312 -24.72 -3.37 -13.30
CA LYS A 312 -24.77 -4.82 -13.04
C LYS A 312 -23.83 -5.62 -13.95
N VAL A 313 -23.52 -5.13 -15.14
CA VAL A 313 -22.59 -5.80 -16.08
C VAL A 313 -21.15 -5.68 -15.56
N GLU A 314 -20.72 -4.47 -15.19
CA GLU A 314 -19.41 -4.28 -14.56
C GLU A 314 -19.33 -5.01 -13.22
N ALA A 315 -20.40 -4.99 -12.43
CA ALA A 315 -20.49 -5.72 -11.15
C ALA A 315 -20.27 -7.22 -11.33
N LEU A 316 -20.97 -7.84 -12.29
CA LEU A 316 -20.81 -9.28 -12.58
C LEU A 316 -19.38 -9.59 -13.06
N LYS A 317 -18.80 -8.78 -13.93
CA LYS A 317 -17.41 -8.92 -14.36
C LYS A 317 -16.47 -9.00 -13.15
N TRP A 318 -16.54 -8.03 -12.23
CA TRP A 318 -15.65 -7.98 -11.07
C TRP A 318 -15.93 -9.10 -10.07
N HIS A 319 -17.20 -9.48 -9.89
CA HIS A 319 -17.59 -10.61 -9.07
C HIS A 319 -16.99 -11.93 -9.59
N LEU A 320 -17.10 -12.20 -10.90
CA LEU A 320 -16.52 -13.40 -11.53
C LEU A 320 -14.99 -13.43 -11.34
N ILE A 321 -14.30 -12.31 -11.52
CA ILE A 321 -12.85 -12.21 -11.30
C ILE A 321 -12.50 -12.50 -9.84
N ALA A 322 -13.20 -11.89 -8.88
CA ALA A 322 -12.98 -12.12 -7.45
C ALA A 322 -13.25 -13.59 -7.06
N LYS A 323 -14.27 -14.22 -7.69
CA LYS A 323 -14.63 -15.62 -7.45
C LYS A 323 -13.52 -16.59 -7.85
N THR A 324 -12.77 -16.31 -8.96
CA THR A 324 -11.60 -17.13 -9.35
C THR A 324 -10.46 -17.07 -8.31
N ALA A 325 -10.39 -16.00 -7.53
CA ALA A 325 -9.43 -15.82 -6.46
C ALA A 325 -9.97 -16.22 -5.06
N GLY A 326 -11.07 -17.00 -5.02
CA GLY A 326 -11.68 -17.50 -3.79
C GLY A 326 -12.44 -16.43 -2.98
N LYS A 327 -12.77 -15.28 -3.60
CA LYS A 327 -13.58 -14.20 -2.98
C LYS A 327 -14.98 -14.14 -3.62
N GLY A 328 -15.59 -15.31 -3.84
CA GLY A 328 -16.99 -15.42 -4.23
C GLY A 328 -17.94 -14.85 -3.18
N ASP A 329 -19.14 -14.46 -3.61
CA ASP A 329 -20.14 -13.81 -2.76
C ASP A 329 -21.54 -14.27 -3.18
N PRO A 330 -22.19 -15.16 -2.39
CA PRO A 330 -23.51 -15.68 -2.71
C PRO A 330 -24.58 -14.59 -2.88
N ALA A 331 -24.48 -13.49 -2.12
CA ALA A 331 -25.42 -12.38 -2.26
C ALA A 331 -25.29 -11.65 -3.60
N LEU A 332 -24.07 -11.62 -4.17
CA LEU A 332 -23.86 -11.12 -5.53
C LEU A 332 -24.31 -12.13 -6.60
N ASP A 333 -24.12 -13.42 -6.36
CA ASP A 333 -24.65 -14.47 -7.27
C ASP A 333 -26.19 -14.34 -7.41
N GLU A 334 -26.90 -14.08 -6.30
CA GLU A 334 -28.34 -13.85 -6.26
C GLU A 334 -28.72 -12.51 -6.93
N ALA A 335 -28.13 -11.38 -6.47
CA ALA A 335 -28.47 -10.04 -6.95
C ALA A 335 -28.19 -9.81 -8.44
N LEU A 336 -27.28 -10.59 -9.03
CA LEU A 336 -26.90 -10.55 -10.45
C LEU A 336 -27.51 -11.69 -11.25
N GLY A 337 -28.35 -12.52 -10.62
CA GLY A 337 -29.04 -13.66 -11.25
C GLY A 337 -29.98 -13.25 -12.36
N ASP A 338 -30.64 -12.10 -12.24
CA ASP A 338 -31.69 -11.60 -13.19
C ASP A 338 -31.10 -10.85 -14.40
N LEU A 339 -29.79 -10.84 -14.60
CA LEU A 339 -29.17 -10.23 -15.77
C LEU A 339 -29.62 -10.97 -17.04
N SER A 340 -29.88 -10.19 -18.12
CA SER A 340 -30.19 -10.76 -19.44
C SER A 340 -29.05 -11.68 -19.93
N ALA A 341 -29.35 -12.63 -20.77
CA ALA A 341 -28.32 -13.51 -21.35
C ALA A 341 -27.23 -12.72 -22.10
N GLU A 342 -27.62 -11.62 -22.76
CA GLU A 342 -26.69 -10.73 -23.47
C GLU A 342 -25.74 -10.00 -22.50
N ASP A 343 -26.26 -9.41 -21.43
CA ASP A 343 -25.46 -8.68 -20.44
C ASP A 343 -24.56 -9.62 -19.65
N ARG A 344 -25.03 -10.81 -19.34
CA ARG A 344 -24.23 -11.87 -18.74
C ARG A 344 -23.06 -12.27 -19.64
N ALA A 345 -23.30 -12.49 -20.92
CA ALA A 345 -22.26 -12.84 -21.90
C ALA A 345 -21.22 -11.71 -22.02
N LYS A 346 -21.63 -10.43 -22.02
CA LYS A 346 -20.74 -9.26 -22.02
C LYS A 346 -19.83 -9.27 -20.77
N ALA A 347 -20.40 -9.49 -19.59
CA ALA A 347 -19.66 -9.51 -18.34
C ALA A 347 -18.64 -10.66 -18.28
N GLU A 348 -19.06 -11.87 -18.69
CA GLU A 348 -18.20 -13.05 -18.74
C GLU A 348 -17.04 -12.89 -19.73
N GLU A 349 -17.32 -12.33 -20.91
CA GLU A 349 -16.27 -12.04 -21.89
C GLU A 349 -15.27 -11.01 -21.34
N ALA A 350 -15.76 -9.94 -20.70
CA ALA A 350 -14.90 -8.94 -20.07
C ALA A 350 -14.06 -9.53 -18.94
N ALA A 351 -14.60 -10.45 -18.13
CA ALA A 351 -13.88 -11.16 -17.10
C ALA A 351 -12.80 -12.08 -17.69
N ARG A 352 -13.13 -12.87 -18.72
CA ARG A 352 -12.14 -13.73 -19.43
C ARG A 352 -11.00 -12.93 -20.02
N ARG A 353 -11.29 -11.79 -20.68
CA ARG A 353 -10.24 -10.89 -21.22
C ARG A 353 -9.33 -10.36 -20.13
N TRP A 354 -9.88 -9.97 -18.99
CA TRP A 354 -9.09 -9.50 -17.86
C TRP A 354 -8.17 -10.59 -17.30
N LEU A 355 -8.71 -11.79 -17.07
CA LEU A 355 -7.95 -12.93 -16.54
C LEU A 355 -6.85 -13.38 -17.51
N GLY A 356 -7.16 -13.44 -18.81
CA GLY A 356 -6.16 -13.75 -19.85
C GLY A 356 -5.05 -12.72 -19.93
N ALA A 357 -5.36 -11.43 -19.85
CA ALA A 357 -4.37 -10.35 -19.83
C ALA A 357 -3.50 -10.33 -18.56
N THR A 358 -4.02 -10.80 -17.43
CA THR A 358 -3.26 -10.86 -16.17
C THR A 358 -2.40 -12.13 -16.05
N ALA A 359 -2.81 -13.23 -16.69
CA ALA A 359 -2.03 -14.46 -16.76
C ALA A 359 -0.81 -14.36 -17.70
N ALA A 360 -0.84 -13.44 -18.67
CA ALA A 360 0.23 -13.21 -19.64
C ALA A 360 1.33 -12.24 -19.14
N LYS A 361 1.18 -11.67 -17.96
CA LYS A 361 2.14 -10.79 -17.29
C LYS A 361 2.90 -11.55 -16.19
#